data_e3ec5e004fb6bf02f4c624e40bc6874c
#
_entry.id   e3ec5e004fb6bf02f4c624e40bc6874c
#
_cell.length_a   1.000
_cell.length_b   1.000
_cell.length_c   1.000
_cell.angle_alpha   90.00
_cell.angle_beta   90.00
_cell.angle_gamma   90.00
#
_symmetry.space_group_name_H-M   'P 1'
#
loop_
_entity.id
_entity.type
_entity.pdbx_description
1 polymer ?
#
loop_
_entity_poly.entity_id
_entity_poly.type
_entity_poly.pdbx_seq_one_letter_code
_entity_poly.pdbx_strand_id
1 'polypeptide(L)'
;VVGRGLPAALVMGRLRSALRAYAIETSDPAEALERLDRKVHHFEAGQMTTILYGVLELSTGRMELSSAGHPLPVLALPGVEAVSVEGRVDPPLGVLPLVTRHRIAVEIPPGASLCMFTDGLVERRNVPLDDNIDRLRKVVTATHPDVVCRSVLAAMLDDEATLDDVAVLVVRRTQLASD
;
A
#
# COMPACT_ATOMS: atom_id res chain seq x y z
N VAL A 1 -10.13 6.28 2.11
CA VAL A 1 -11.55 6.67 1.88
C VAL A 1 -11.58 8.16 1.62
N VAL A 2 -12.19 8.55 0.50
CA VAL A 2 -12.37 9.98 0.21
C VAL A 2 -13.38 10.60 1.19
N GLY A 3 -12.99 11.74 1.78
CA GLY A 3 -13.75 12.40 2.83
C GLY A 3 -12.98 12.45 4.15
N ARG A 4 -13.59 13.05 5.17
CA ARG A 4 -12.97 13.23 6.50
C ARG A 4 -14.00 13.10 7.63
N GLY A 5 -13.50 12.88 8.83
CA GLY A 5 -14.31 12.80 10.04
C GLY A 5 -15.10 11.49 10.15
N LEU A 6 -16.14 11.52 10.98
CA LEU A 6 -16.90 10.32 11.35
C LEU A 6 -17.51 9.56 10.16
N PRO A 7 -18.10 10.20 9.13
CA PRO A 7 -18.64 9.47 7.98
C PRO A 7 -17.60 8.62 7.26
N ALA A 8 -16.41 9.19 6.98
CA ALA A 8 -15.31 8.47 6.33
C ALA A 8 -14.78 7.32 7.21
N ALA A 9 -14.65 7.55 8.51
CA ALA A 9 -14.22 6.52 9.46
C ALA A 9 -15.21 5.33 9.53
N LEU A 10 -16.50 5.59 9.46
CA LEU A 10 -17.54 4.53 9.43
C LEU A 10 -17.45 3.70 8.14
N VAL A 11 -17.27 4.35 6.97
CA VAL A 11 -17.07 3.66 5.70
C VAL A 11 -15.80 2.81 5.77
N MET A 12 -14.68 3.38 6.20
CA MET A 12 -13.41 2.66 6.37
C MET A 12 -13.58 1.42 7.27
N GLY A 13 -14.27 1.56 8.41
CA GLY A 13 -14.53 0.44 9.32
C GLY A 13 -15.34 -0.70 8.67
N ARG A 14 -16.37 -0.35 7.88
CA ARG A 14 -17.17 -1.32 7.13
C ARG A 14 -16.38 -2.01 6.02
N LEU A 15 -15.57 -1.27 5.28
CA LEU A 15 -14.71 -1.83 4.22
C LEU A 15 -13.64 -2.74 4.80
N ARG A 16 -12.98 -2.33 5.88
CA ARG A 16 -12.00 -3.15 6.59
C ARG A 16 -12.59 -4.46 7.10
N SER A 17 -13.79 -4.42 7.67
CA SER A 17 -14.49 -5.62 8.15
C SER A 17 -14.85 -6.56 7.00
N ALA A 18 -15.36 -6.02 5.88
CA ALA A 18 -15.69 -6.82 4.71
C ALA A 18 -14.45 -7.44 4.07
N LEU A 19 -13.35 -6.67 3.91
CA LEU A 19 -12.10 -7.18 3.36
C LEU A 19 -11.54 -8.33 4.21
N ARG A 20 -11.62 -8.25 5.53
CA ARG A 20 -11.21 -9.34 6.43
C ARG A 20 -12.03 -10.61 6.22
N ALA A 21 -13.33 -10.48 5.98
CA ALA A 21 -14.19 -11.63 5.67
C ALA A 21 -13.79 -12.27 4.33
N TYR A 22 -13.56 -11.46 3.30
CA TYR A 22 -13.13 -11.97 1.99
C TYR A 22 -11.73 -12.60 2.04
N ALA A 23 -10.82 -12.07 2.86
CA ALA A 23 -9.48 -12.63 3.07
C ALA A 23 -9.50 -14.05 3.68
N ILE A 24 -10.58 -14.46 4.32
CA ILE A 24 -10.76 -15.84 4.82
C ILE A 24 -11.20 -16.78 3.69
N GLU A 25 -11.93 -16.25 2.71
CA GLU A 25 -12.52 -17.04 1.62
C GLU A 25 -11.58 -17.20 0.43
N THR A 26 -10.70 -16.23 0.19
CA THR A 26 -9.74 -16.28 -0.94
C THR A 26 -8.39 -15.73 -0.54
N SER A 27 -7.32 -16.38 -1.02
CA SER A 27 -5.94 -15.88 -0.95
C SER A 27 -5.58 -14.99 -2.15
N ASP A 28 -6.46 -14.83 -3.13
CA ASP A 28 -6.25 -13.97 -4.28
C ASP A 28 -6.59 -12.50 -3.93
N PRO A 29 -5.61 -11.57 -3.87
CA PRO A 29 -5.86 -10.18 -3.52
C PRO A 29 -6.74 -9.45 -4.57
N ALA A 30 -6.66 -9.82 -5.83
CA ALA A 30 -7.48 -9.23 -6.88
C ALA A 30 -8.95 -9.63 -6.70
N GLU A 31 -9.22 -10.91 -6.46
CA GLU A 31 -10.57 -11.41 -6.19
C GLU A 31 -11.17 -10.77 -4.94
N ALA A 32 -10.38 -10.63 -3.86
CA ALA A 32 -10.83 -9.98 -2.63
C ALA A 32 -11.25 -8.52 -2.88
N LEU A 33 -10.46 -7.77 -3.68
CA LEU A 33 -10.81 -6.39 -4.04
C LEU A 33 -12.00 -6.30 -5.01
N GLU A 34 -12.17 -7.26 -5.93
CA GLU A 34 -13.38 -7.32 -6.78
C GLU A 34 -14.66 -7.51 -5.96
N ARG A 35 -14.61 -8.40 -4.97
CA ARG A 35 -15.74 -8.64 -4.05
C ARG A 35 -16.03 -7.38 -3.22
N LEU A 36 -14.98 -6.70 -2.75
CA LEU A 36 -15.12 -5.46 -2.01
C LEU A 36 -15.69 -4.33 -2.86
N ASP A 37 -15.28 -4.22 -4.12
CA ASP A 37 -15.79 -3.23 -5.06
C ASP A 37 -17.29 -3.40 -5.33
N ARG A 38 -17.73 -4.65 -5.55
CA ARG A 38 -19.18 -4.95 -5.65
C ARG A 38 -19.96 -4.51 -4.41
N LYS A 39 -19.39 -4.74 -3.22
CA LYS A 39 -19.99 -4.27 -1.97
C LYS A 39 -20.07 -2.75 -1.90
N VAL A 40 -19.00 -2.04 -2.30
CA VAL A 40 -18.99 -0.57 -2.32
C VAL A 40 -20.08 -0.04 -3.23
N HIS A 41 -20.17 -0.54 -4.45
CA HIS A 41 -21.22 -0.13 -5.40
C HIS A 41 -22.64 -0.37 -4.88
N HIS A 42 -22.86 -1.46 -4.14
CA HIS A 42 -24.18 -1.82 -3.67
C HIS A 42 -24.60 -1.09 -2.39
N PHE A 43 -23.68 -0.91 -1.43
CA PHE A 43 -24.03 -0.45 -0.07
C PHE A 43 -23.44 0.92 0.27
N GLU A 44 -22.44 1.40 -0.46
CA GLU A 44 -21.72 2.63 -0.17
C GLU A 44 -21.71 3.54 -1.43
N ALA A 45 -22.86 3.64 -2.10
CA ALA A 45 -22.98 4.39 -3.35
C ALA A 45 -22.42 5.82 -3.24
N GLY A 46 -21.59 6.23 -4.20
CA GLY A 46 -20.93 7.53 -4.22
C GLY A 46 -19.68 7.63 -3.34
N GLN A 47 -19.28 6.56 -2.67
CA GLN A 47 -18.00 6.51 -1.94
C GLN A 47 -16.88 6.05 -2.87
N MET A 48 -15.75 6.73 -2.77
CA MET A 48 -14.51 6.36 -3.45
C MET A 48 -13.44 6.03 -2.42
N THR A 49 -12.67 4.96 -2.67
CA THR A 49 -11.63 4.52 -1.74
C THR A 49 -10.44 3.97 -2.49
N THR A 50 -9.24 4.38 -2.09
CA THR A 50 -8.00 3.75 -2.52
C THR A 50 -7.64 2.63 -1.57
N ILE A 51 -7.15 1.49 -2.10
CA ILE A 51 -6.70 0.34 -1.29
C ILE A 51 -5.51 -0.32 -1.98
N LEU A 52 -4.49 -0.63 -1.19
CA LEU A 52 -3.49 -1.63 -1.51
C LEU A 52 -3.72 -2.83 -0.58
N TYR A 53 -3.98 -3.99 -1.16
CA TYR A 53 -4.15 -5.24 -0.42
C TYR A 53 -3.14 -6.27 -0.88
N GLY A 54 -2.55 -7.00 0.06
CA GLY A 54 -1.54 -7.99 -0.25
C GLY A 54 -1.59 -9.21 0.65
N VAL A 55 -1.22 -10.35 0.08
CA VAL A 55 -1.07 -11.63 0.76
C VAL A 55 0.40 -12.06 0.68
N LEU A 56 1.04 -12.20 1.83
CA LEU A 56 2.44 -12.61 1.97
C LEU A 56 2.54 -14.07 2.39
N GLU A 57 3.22 -14.86 1.59
CA GLU A 57 3.65 -16.22 1.96
C GLU A 57 4.96 -16.13 2.75
N LEU A 58 4.88 -16.36 4.05
CA LEU A 58 6.02 -16.16 4.96
C LEU A 58 7.21 -17.10 4.68
N SER A 59 6.95 -18.31 4.20
CA SER A 59 7.98 -19.32 3.90
C SER A 59 8.87 -18.93 2.74
N THR A 60 8.28 -18.41 1.68
CA THR A 60 8.97 -18.05 0.43
C THR A 60 9.35 -16.59 0.35
N GLY A 61 8.62 -15.70 1.05
CA GLY A 61 8.72 -14.25 0.90
C GLY A 61 8.02 -13.73 -0.36
N ARG A 62 7.26 -14.58 -1.05
CA ARG A 62 6.43 -14.16 -2.18
C ARG A 62 5.20 -13.40 -1.66
N MET A 63 4.98 -12.24 -2.19
CA MET A 63 3.81 -11.42 -1.91
C MET A 63 3.02 -11.18 -3.19
N GLU A 64 1.72 -11.40 -3.14
CA GLU A 64 0.81 -11.00 -4.18
C GLU A 64 0.02 -9.77 -3.70
N LEU A 65 0.03 -8.72 -4.53
CA LEU A 65 -0.62 -7.44 -4.27
C LEU A 65 -1.73 -7.21 -5.30
N SER A 66 -2.73 -6.43 -4.91
CA SER A 66 -3.65 -5.76 -5.84
C SER A 66 -3.88 -4.33 -5.37
N SER A 67 -3.85 -3.38 -6.30
CA SER A 67 -4.04 -1.97 -6.02
C SER A 67 -5.30 -1.44 -6.68
N ALA A 68 -6.12 -0.77 -5.90
CA ALA A 68 -7.27 0.01 -6.35
C ALA A 68 -6.99 1.51 -6.10
N GLY A 69 -6.33 2.18 -7.04
CA GLY A 69 -6.00 3.61 -6.96
C GLY A 69 -4.95 3.99 -5.90
N HIS A 70 -4.30 3.01 -5.29
CA HIS A 70 -3.32 3.25 -4.22
C HIS A 70 -1.88 3.18 -4.77
N PRO A 71 -0.94 4.02 -4.29
CA PRO A 71 0.45 3.95 -4.69
C PRO A 71 1.06 2.56 -4.46
N LEU A 72 1.93 2.14 -5.38
CA LEU A 72 2.65 0.87 -5.23
C LEU A 72 3.83 1.01 -4.25
N PRO A 73 4.22 -0.07 -3.58
CA PRO A 73 5.29 -0.06 -2.59
C PRO A 73 6.67 0.23 -3.18
N VAL A 74 7.61 0.55 -2.28
CA VAL A 74 9.04 0.63 -2.57
C VAL A 74 9.74 -0.58 -1.95
N LEU A 75 10.52 -1.30 -2.76
CA LEU A 75 11.32 -2.45 -2.36
C LEU A 75 12.79 -2.05 -2.22
N ALA A 76 13.36 -2.25 -1.04
CA ALA A 76 14.78 -2.07 -0.78
C ALA A 76 15.49 -3.42 -0.66
N LEU A 77 16.52 -3.62 -1.44
CA LEU A 77 17.42 -4.77 -1.36
C LEU A 77 18.71 -4.37 -0.65
N PRO A 78 19.40 -5.31 0.05
CA PRO A 78 20.68 -5.01 0.68
C PRO A 78 21.71 -4.52 -0.33
N GLY A 79 22.35 -3.36 -0.06
CA GLY A 79 23.45 -2.85 -0.85
C GLY A 79 23.13 -2.19 -2.19
N VAL A 80 21.85 -2.04 -2.52
CA VAL A 80 21.41 -1.35 -3.74
C VAL A 80 20.35 -0.30 -3.46
N GLU A 81 20.18 0.65 -4.36
CA GLU A 81 19.12 1.65 -4.28
C GLU A 81 17.74 0.98 -4.33
N ALA A 82 16.81 1.49 -3.53
CA ALA A 82 15.45 0.96 -3.54
C ALA A 82 14.72 1.28 -4.84
N VAL A 83 13.83 0.38 -5.23
CA VAL A 83 13.06 0.48 -6.48
C VAL A 83 11.56 0.51 -6.17
N SER A 84 10.79 1.22 -6.98
CA SER A 84 9.34 1.11 -6.94
C SER A 84 8.92 -0.26 -7.46
N VAL A 85 7.96 -0.89 -6.79
CA VAL A 85 7.33 -2.10 -7.32
C VAL A 85 6.60 -1.73 -8.60
N GLU A 86 6.86 -2.50 -9.65
CA GLU A 86 6.20 -2.31 -10.94
C GLU A 86 4.90 -3.12 -11.00
N GLY A 87 3.88 -2.53 -11.59
CA GLY A 87 2.59 -3.19 -11.76
C GLY A 87 1.47 -2.26 -12.16
N ARG A 88 0.32 -2.84 -12.41
CA ARG A 88 -0.86 -2.09 -12.79
C ARG A 88 -1.60 -1.60 -11.55
N VAL A 89 -1.85 -0.30 -11.49
CA VAL A 89 -2.77 0.32 -10.54
C VAL A 89 -4.14 0.41 -11.21
N ASP A 90 -5.11 -0.34 -10.68
CA ASP A 90 -6.48 -0.30 -11.16
C ASP A 90 -7.24 0.91 -10.57
N PRO A 91 -8.37 1.33 -11.16
CA PRO A 91 -9.15 2.44 -10.63
C PRO A 91 -9.56 2.26 -9.17
N PRO A 92 -9.70 3.34 -8.37
CA PRO A 92 -10.21 3.26 -7.00
C PRO A 92 -11.53 2.50 -6.89
N LEU A 93 -11.82 1.94 -5.73
CA LEU A 93 -13.12 1.31 -5.46
C LEU A 93 -14.24 2.34 -5.57
N GLY A 94 -15.37 1.91 -6.11
CA GLY A 94 -16.58 2.72 -6.22
C GLY A 94 -16.61 3.72 -7.39
N VAL A 95 -15.54 3.81 -8.20
CA VAL A 95 -15.47 4.73 -9.35
C VAL A 95 -16.15 4.15 -10.59
N LEU A 96 -15.83 2.92 -10.92
CA LEU A 96 -16.35 2.24 -12.10
C LEU A 96 -17.03 0.93 -11.70
N PRO A 97 -18.19 0.57 -12.27
CA PRO A 97 -18.80 -0.73 -12.06
C PRO A 97 -18.00 -1.82 -12.76
N LEU A 98 -17.93 -3.01 -12.16
CA LEU A 98 -17.37 -4.24 -12.77
C LEU A 98 -15.91 -4.08 -13.24
N VAL A 99 -15.05 -3.53 -12.38
CA VAL A 99 -13.62 -3.45 -12.66
C VAL A 99 -12.97 -4.81 -12.44
N THR A 100 -12.29 -5.33 -13.47
CA THR A 100 -11.37 -6.46 -13.30
C THR A 100 -10.11 -5.97 -12.60
N ARG A 101 -9.76 -6.61 -11.50
CA ARG A 101 -8.57 -6.30 -10.71
C ARG A 101 -7.39 -7.15 -11.14
N HIS A 102 -6.18 -6.60 -11.03
CA HIS A 102 -4.96 -7.28 -11.44
C HIS A 102 -4.08 -7.61 -10.24
N ARG A 103 -3.37 -8.73 -10.35
CA ARG A 103 -2.36 -9.14 -9.37
C ARG A 103 -0.99 -8.61 -9.77
N ILE A 104 -0.22 -8.27 -8.76
CA ILE A 104 1.17 -7.83 -8.86
C ILE A 104 1.98 -8.76 -7.97
N ALA A 105 2.90 -9.52 -8.55
CA ALA A 105 3.79 -10.39 -7.78
C ALA A 105 5.04 -9.62 -7.34
N VAL A 106 5.37 -9.70 -6.06
CA VAL A 106 6.59 -9.13 -5.48
C VAL A 106 7.31 -10.24 -4.73
N GLU A 107 8.59 -10.40 -5.00
CA GLU A 107 9.46 -11.26 -4.20
C GLU A 107 10.22 -10.39 -3.20
N ILE A 108 10.16 -10.77 -1.91
CA ILE A 108 10.90 -10.12 -0.83
C ILE A 108 12.04 -11.07 -0.44
N PRO A 109 13.26 -10.91 -0.97
CA PRO A 109 14.39 -11.76 -0.62
C PRO A 109 14.79 -11.62 0.85
N PRO A 110 15.51 -12.60 1.42
CA PRO A 110 16.07 -12.46 2.76
C PRO A 110 16.93 -11.19 2.90
N GLY A 111 16.68 -10.42 3.95
CA GLY A 111 17.32 -9.12 4.21
C GLY A 111 16.65 -7.93 3.55
N ALA A 112 15.74 -8.12 2.59
CA ALA A 112 15.01 -7.04 1.93
C ALA A 112 13.91 -6.43 2.82
N SER A 113 13.53 -5.19 2.51
CA SER A 113 12.42 -4.46 3.14
C SER A 113 11.46 -3.94 2.08
N LEU A 114 10.15 -4.13 2.30
CA LEU A 114 9.09 -3.57 1.50
C LEU A 114 8.41 -2.45 2.29
N CYS A 115 8.38 -1.24 1.72
CA CYS A 115 7.77 -0.06 2.31
C CYS A 115 6.46 0.26 1.59
N MET A 116 5.34 0.18 2.30
CA MET A 116 4.01 0.60 1.87
C MET A 116 3.66 1.91 2.57
N PHE A 117 2.95 2.80 1.89
CA PHE A 117 2.68 4.15 2.40
C PHE A 117 1.38 4.70 1.81
N THR A 118 0.73 5.61 2.51
CA THR A 118 -0.43 6.35 1.98
C THR A 118 0.01 7.52 1.11
N ASP A 119 -0.86 7.95 0.22
CA ASP A 119 -0.68 9.07 -0.70
C ASP A 119 -0.28 10.37 0.01
N GLY A 120 -0.81 10.63 1.21
CA GLY A 120 -0.41 11.76 2.06
C GLY A 120 1.09 11.86 2.37
N LEU A 121 1.87 10.76 2.19
CA LEU A 121 3.32 10.81 2.32
C LEU A 121 4.00 11.46 1.09
N VAL A 122 3.46 11.24 -0.10
CA VAL A 122 4.09 11.61 -1.37
C VAL A 122 3.34 12.69 -2.14
N GLU A 123 2.07 12.92 -1.85
CA GLU A 123 1.31 14.00 -2.45
C GLU A 123 1.60 15.34 -1.75
N ARG A 124 2.30 16.23 -2.46
CA ARG A 124 2.66 17.57 -2.01
C ARG A 124 2.17 18.61 -3.00
N ARG A 125 1.81 19.80 -2.48
CA ARG A 125 1.49 20.94 -3.34
C ARG A 125 2.70 21.33 -4.17
N ASN A 126 2.49 21.53 -5.47
CA ASN A 126 3.50 22.06 -6.40
C ASN A 126 4.76 21.18 -6.59
N VAL A 127 4.74 19.93 -6.16
CA VAL A 127 5.83 18.97 -6.41
C VAL A 127 5.25 17.79 -7.21
N PRO A 128 5.83 17.42 -8.36
CA PRO A 128 5.41 16.23 -9.10
C PRO A 128 5.48 14.97 -8.23
N LEU A 129 4.50 14.09 -8.41
CA LEU A 129 4.44 12.83 -7.65
C LEU A 129 5.71 11.99 -7.83
N ASP A 130 6.22 11.93 -9.07
CA ASP A 130 7.41 11.15 -9.41
C ASP A 130 8.66 11.64 -8.65
N ASP A 131 8.83 12.95 -8.46
CA ASP A 131 9.94 13.53 -7.70
C ASP A 131 9.89 13.12 -6.22
N ASN A 132 8.68 13.07 -5.64
CA ASN A 132 8.50 12.62 -4.27
C ASN A 132 8.68 11.10 -4.11
N ILE A 133 8.27 10.32 -5.11
CA ILE A 133 8.55 8.87 -5.15
C ILE A 133 10.07 8.62 -5.24
N ASP A 134 10.78 9.37 -6.08
CA ASP A 134 12.24 9.29 -6.18
C ASP A 134 12.95 9.71 -4.88
N ARG A 135 12.44 10.75 -4.19
CA ARG A 135 12.91 11.14 -2.86
C ARG A 135 12.70 10.01 -1.84
N LEU A 136 11.54 9.38 -1.86
CA LEU A 136 11.22 8.24 -0.99
C LEU A 136 12.15 7.05 -1.26
N ARG A 137 12.41 6.69 -2.54
CA ARG A 137 13.32 5.60 -2.91
C ARG A 137 14.73 5.78 -2.35
N LYS A 138 15.24 7.01 -2.31
CA LYS A 138 16.58 7.34 -1.79
C LYS A 138 16.71 7.13 -0.27
N VAL A 139 15.61 7.14 0.47
CA VAL A 139 15.63 7.01 1.94
C VAL A 139 15.15 5.66 2.46
N VAL A 140 14.42 4.90 1.64
CA VAL A 140 14.02 3.53 1.98
C VAL A 140 15.22 2.60 1.85
N THR A 141 15.56 1.88 2.91
CA THR A 141 16.74 1.01 2.97
C THR A 141 16.37 -0.38 3.48
N ALA A 142 17.22 -1.38 3.18
CA ALA A 142 17.05 -2.75 3.65
C ALA A 142 17.58 -2.93 5.09
N THR A 143 17.11 -2.10 6.03
CA THR A 143 17.52 -2.10 7.44
C THR A 143 16.34 -2.42 8.37
N HIS A 144 16.52 -2.22 9.67
CA HIS A 144 15.45 -2.46 10.66
C HIS A 144 14.22 -1.60 10.35
N PRO A 145 12.99 -2.16 10.38
CA PRO A 145 11.77 -1.43 10.01
C PRO A 145 11.58 -0.09 10.73
N ASP A 146 11.87 -0.02 12.04
CA ASP A 146 11.75 1.24 12.80
C ASP A 146 12.72 2.32 12.32
N VAL A 147 13.92 1.92 11.84
CA VAL A 147 14.88 2.86 11.26
C VAL A 147 14.34 3.40 9.95
N VAL A 148 13.83 2.51 9.09
CA VAL A 148 13.24 2.91 7.81
C VAL A 148 12.05 3.85 8.03
N CYS A 149 11.11 3.51 8.92
CA CYS A 149 9.96 4.36 9.23
C CYS A 149 10.40 5.75 9.69
N ARG A 150 11.36 5.84 10.64
CA ARG A 150 11.86 7.13 11.12
C ARG A 150 12.55 7.94 10.02
N SER A 151 13.39 7.29 9.21
CA SER A 151 14.09 7.97 8.12
C SER A 151 13.12 8.49 7.06
N VAL A 152 12.11 7.68 6.71
CA VAL A 152 11.06 8.06 5.76
C VAL A 152 10.27 9.26 6.29
N LEU A 153 9.78 9.19 7.52
CA LEU A 153 9.01 10.29 8.12
C LEU A 153 9.87 11.56 8.22
N ALA A 154 11.12 11.46 8.68
CA ALA A 154 12.02 12.61 8.79
C ALA A 154 12.37 13.24 7.44
N ALA A 155 12.49 12.43 6.38
CA ALA A 155 12.84 12.92 5.06
C ALA A 155 11.63 13.43 4.27
N MET A 156 10.46 12.84 4.49
CA MET A 156 9.27 13.14 3.68
C MET A 156 8.32 14.14 4.35
N LEU A 157 8.33 14.26 5.69
CA LEU A 157 7.53 15.22 6.42
C LEU A 157 8.40 16.44 6.74
N ASP A 158 8.40 17.42 5.85
CA ASP A 158 8.95 18.75 6.13
C ASP A 158 8.02 19.49 7.10
N ASP A 159 8.41 20.68 7.60
CA ASP A 159 7.60 21.52 8.51
C ASP A 159 6.25 22.00 7.92
N GLU A 160 5.97 21.68 6.66
CA GLU A 160 4.68 21.96 6.04
C GLU A 160 3.63 20.91 6.43
N ALA A 161 2.43 21.39 6.77
CA ALA A 161 1.30 20.52 7.07
C ALA A 161 0.99 19.59 5.88
N THR A 162 0.88 18.29 6.17
CA THR A 162 0.46 17.30 5.18
C THR A 162 -0.97 17.60 4.72
N LEU A 163 -1.24 17.30 3.44
CA LEU A 163 -2.59 17.49 2.87
C LEU A 163 -3.56 16.44 3.37
N ASP A 164 -3.05 15.25 3.69
CA ASP A 164 -3.82 14.09 4.14
C ASP A 164 -3.06 13.29 5.21
N ASP A 165 -3.73 12.31 5.81
CA ASP A 165 -3.17 11.43 6.82
C ASP A 165 -2.03 10.57 6.26
N VAL A 166 -0.93 10.47 7.02
CA VAL A 166 0.24 9.70 6.64
C VAL A 166 0.30 8.40 7.42
N ALA A 167 0.39 7.29 6.71
CA ALA A 167 0.72 5.99 7.28
C ALA A 167 1.88 5.35 6.50
N VAL A 168 2.79 4.71 7.22
CA VAL A 168 3.92 3.96 6.68
C VAL A 168 3.94 2.59 7.33
N LEU A 169 4.03 1.55 6.51
CA LEU A 169 4.18 0.17 6.95
C LEU A 169 5.41 -0.45 6.27
N VAL A 170 6.35 -0.94 7.08
CA VAL A 170 7.55 -1.60 6.58
C VAL A 170 7.54 -3.08 6.99
N VAL A 171 7.63 -3.94 6.00
CA VAL A 171 7.81 -5.38 6.18
C VAL A 171 9.25 -5.74 5.80
N ARG A 172 9.98 -6.41 6.70
CA ARG A 172 11.33 -6.90 6.44
C ARG A 172 11.39 -8.41 6.54
N ARG A 173 11.93 -9.06 5.51
CA ARG A 173 12.26 -10.48 5.61
C ARG A 173 13.63 -10.62 6.28
N THR A 174 13.65 -11.20 7.48
CA THR A 174 14.92 -11.51 8.16
C THR A 174 15.65 -12.64 7.45
N GLN A 175 16.97 -12.62 7.47
CA GLN A 175 17.74 -13.83 7.16
C GLN A 175 17.52 -14.81 8.29
N LEU A 176 17.16 -16.05 7.98
CA LEU A 176 17.25 -17.11 8.98
C LEU A 176 18.72 -17.20 9.38
N ALA A 177 19.00 -17.17 10.68
CA ALA A 177 20.34 -17.46 11.16
C ALA A 177 20.69 -18.85 10.64
N SER A 178 21.80 -18.96 9.90
CA SER A 178 22.36 -20.25 9.56
C SER A 178 22.92 -20.84 10.88
N ASP A 179 22.32 -21.91 11.37
CA ASP A 179 22.84 -22.69 12.49
C ASP A 179 24.18 -23.36 12.10
#